data_171c84fb4b2689bfdba188cc4959d62d
#
_entry.id   171c84fb4b2689bfdba188cc4959d62d
#
_cell.length_a   1.000
_cell.length_b   1.000
_cell.length_c   1.000
_cell.angle_alpha   90.00
_cell.angle_beta   90.00
_cell.angle_gamma   90.00
#
_symmetry.space_group_name_H-M   'P 1'
#
loop_
_entity.id
_entity.type
_entity.pdbx_description
1 polymer ?
#
loop_
_entity_poly.entity_id
_entity_poly.type
_entity_poly.pdbx_seq_one_letter_code
_entity_poly.pdbx_strand_id
1 'polypeptide(L)'
;MLWFKFFKSKIPQIGVFLLMSAIYIVTFWLWHLPMMAFVNSTLFAVIIFIIYLISSYFRWKANCEAIERVVKDNEELQKKLEQQNLAEREMEDIIRVWSHQMKVPLAAIDLMTQTQVNSEELKNQVFSLENYLKILLEYQRINNLATDFRFEKVSMASLVKELVKKYSSFFIQKNLSIQIEGEWLVNSDQRWLSLAVEQLLNNAVKYTKEGGILIKIKTGELIIQDSGIGILKEDLPRLFEHGFTGYNGRIQQKSTGLGFYLSKLILDKLEFEISINSEIGNGMSVTITKE
;
A
#
# COMPACT_ATOMS: atom_id res chain seq x y z
N MET A 1 35.18 18.40 13.00
CA MET A 1 35.42 17.73 11.72
C MET A 1 35.18 18.64 10.50
N LEU A 2 34.17 19.51 10.49
CA LEU A 2 33.86 20.49 9.43
C LEU A 2 35.01 21.48 9.13
N TRP A 3 35.64 22.06 10.14
CA TRP A 3 36.77 22.98 9.99
C TRP A 3 37.95 22.38 9.22
N PHE A 4 38.23 21.11 9.45
CA PHE A 4 39.35 20.43 8.78
C PHE A 4 39.10 20.28 7.27
N LYS A 5 37.85 19.95 6.87
CA LYS A 5 37.43 19.89 5.44
C LYS A 5 37.50 21.24 4.76
N PHE A 6 37.05 22.31 5.44
CA PHE A 6 37.16 23.66 4.92
C PHE A 6 38.64 24.07 4.72
N PHE A 7 39.50 23.92 5.73
CA PHE A 7 40.91 24.27 5.59
C PHE A 7 41.62 23.49 4.49
N LYS A 8 41.32 22.20 4.36
CA LYS A 8 41.86 21.37 3.26
C LYS A 8 41.47 21.91 1.89
N SER A 9 40.26 22.44 1.71
CA SER A 9 39.80 23.05 0.45
C SER A 9 40.48 24.42 0.18
N LYS A 10 41.06 25.10 1.18
CA LYS A 10 41.72 26.40 1.10
C LYS A 10 43.25 26.37 1.11
N ILE A 11 43.84 25.18 1.18
CA ILE A 11 45.31 25.01 1.13
C ILE A 11 45.95 25.82 -0.05
N PRO A 12 45.44 25.76 -1.29
CA PRO A 12 46.03 26.50 -2.39
C PRO A 12 46.01 28.03 -2.18
N GLN A 13 44.91 28.57 -1.65
CA GLN A 13 44.82 30.02 -1.39
C GLN A 13 45.72 30.48 -0.24
N ILE A 14 45.84 29.66 0.79
CA ILE A 14 46.78 29.90 1.89
C ILE A 14 48.22 29.87 1.36
N GLY A 15 48.56 28.92 0.49
CA GLY A 15 49.87 28.81 -0.13
C GLY A 15 50.20 30.05 -0.99
N VAL A 16 49.24 30.53 -1.78
CA VAL A 16 49.43 31.81 -2.57
C VAL A 16 49.65 32.99 -1.64
N PHE A 17 48.85 33.11 -0.56
CA PHE A 17 49.04 34.20 0.41
C PHE A 17 50.43 34.17 1.07
N LEU A 18 50.93 33.01 1.47
CA LEU A 18 52.27 32.86 2.06
C LEU A 18 53.37 33.22 1.05
N LEU A 19 53.21 32.80 -0.22
CA LEU A 19 54.18 33.12 -1.27
C LEU A 19 54.22 34.65 -1.55
N MET A 20 53.09 35.30 -1.63
CA MET A 20 52.99 36.76 -1.80
C MET A 20 53.58 37.49 -0.58
N SER A 21 53.35 36.99 0.63
CA SER A 21 53.94 37.54 1.84
C SER A 21 55.46 37.40 1.85
N ALA A 22 56.00 36.27 1.38
CA ALA A 22 57.44 36.08 1.25
C ALA A 22 58.08 37.05 0.25
N ILE A 23 57.47 37.23 -0.93
CA ILE A 23 57.90 38.23 -1.94
C ILE A 23 57.88 39.63 -1.34
N TYR A 24 56.80 39.96 -0.61
CA TYR A 24 56.67 41.25 0.06
C TYR A 24 57.80 41.48 1.09
N ILE A 25 58.16 40.50 1.91
CA ILE A 25 59.25 40.58 2.90
C ILE A 25 60.58 40.85 2.18
N VAL A 26 60.89 40.13 1.08
CA VAL A 26 62.10 40.28 0.31
C VAL A 26 62.20 41.68 -0.33
N THR A 27 61.14 42.17 -0.92
CA THR A 27 61.10 43.55 -1.53
C THR A 27 61.27 44.62 -0.48
N PHE A 28 60.65 44.47 0.66
CA PHE A 28 60.78 45.41 1.78
C PHE A 28 62.21 45.50 2.30
N TRP A 29 62.90 44.36 2.43
CA TRP A 29 64.29 44.28 2.84
C TRP A 29 65.25 44.91 1.84
N LEU A 30 65.01 44.69 0.56
CA LEU A 30 65.81 45.22 -0.53
C LEU A 30 65.77 46.79 -0.61
N TRP A 31 64.62 47.37 -0.32
CA TRP A 31 64.40 48.79 -0.45
C TRP A 31 64.61 49.62 0.83
N HIS A 32 65.08 48.99 1.90
CA HIS A 32 65.41 49.62 3.20
C HIS A 32 64.31 50.53 3.74
N LEU A 33 63.02 50.13 3.64
CA LEU A 33 61.85 50.92 4.07
C LEU A 33 61.74 51.01 5.60
N PRO A 34 61.06 52.06 6.17
CA PRO A 34 60.90 52.20 7.62
C PRO A 34 60.14 51.04 8.24
N MET A 35 60.65 50.51 9.35
CA MET A 35 60.10 49.35 10.04
C MET A 35 58.63 49.53 10.44
N MET A 36 58.18 50.73 10.81
CA MET A 36 56.76 51.03 11.13
C MET A 36 55.82 50.85 9.94
N ALA A 37 56.24 51.18 8.74
CA ALA A 37 55.45 51.02 7.51
C ALA A 37 55.28 49.53 7.19
N PHE A 38 56.35 48.70 7.45
CA PHE A 38 56.28 47.25 7.28
C PHE A 38 55.27 46.62 8.22
N VAL A 39 55.33 46.95 9.53
CA VAL A 39 54.42 46.38 10.52
C VAL A 39 52.96 46.73 10.23
N ASN A 40 52.68 47.98 9.90
CA ASN A 40 51.32 48.43 9.59
C ASN A 40 50.75 47.72 8.34
N SER A 41 51.53 47.67 7.24
CA SER A 41 51.04 47.04 5.99
C SER A 41 50.88 45.53 6.11
N THR A 42 51.74 44.81 6.86
CA THR A 42 51.56 43.37 7.16
C THR A 42 50.34 43.12 8.01
N LEU A 43 50.08 43.99 9.01
CA LEU A 43 48.88 43.90 9.84
C LEU A 43 47.59 44.06 9.02
N PHE A 44 47.55 45.04 8.12
CA PHE A 44 46.42 45.24 7.20
C PHE A 44 46.22 44.03 6.29
N ALA A 45 47.29 43.49 5.69
CA ALA A 45 47.20 42.32 4.81
C ALA A 45 46.67 41.07 5.57
N VAL A 46 47.12 40.85 6.79
CA VAL A 46 46.65 39.73 7.63
C VAL A 46 45.16 39.93 7.99
N ILE A 47 44.74 41.13 8.38
CA ILE A 47 43.35 41.43 8.71
C ILE A 47 42.45 41.16 7.49
N ILE A 48 42.79 41.63 6.33
CA ILE A 48 42.02 41.41 5.06
C ILE A 48 41.94 39.91 4.77
N PHE A 49 43.03 39.17 4.93
CA PHE A 49 43.08 37.76 4.69
C PHE A 49 42.19 36.97 5.68
N ILE A 50 42.16 37.34 6.97
CA ILE A 50 41.28 36.78 7.99
C ILE A 50 39.81 37.03 7.63
N ILE A 51 39.44 38.26 7.24
CA ILE A 51 38.09 38.63 6.81
C ILE A 51 37.67 37.78 5.58
N TYR A 52 38.59 37.60 4.64
CA TYR A 52 38.36 36.74 3.46
C TYR A 52 38.11 35.30 3.86
N LEU A 53 38.91 34.70 4.79
CA LEU A 53 38.72 33.35 5.26
C LEU A 53 37.38 33.18 5.97
N ILE A 54 37.01 34.13 6.84
CA ILE A 54 35.73 34.10 7.56
C ILE A 54 34.56 34.14 6.56
N SER A 55 34.57 35.10 5.63
CA SER A 55 33.53 35.19 4.60
C SER A 55 33.46 33.95 3.71
N SER A 56 34.60 33.38 3.37
CA SER A 56 34.71 32.15 2.58
C SER A 56 34.18 30.94 3.35
N TYR A 57 34.41 30.90 4.66
CA TYR A 57 33.85 29.81 5.52
C TYR A 57 32.32 29.86 5.56
N PHE A 58 31.73 31.04 5.77
CA PHE A 58 30.26 31.17 5.79
C PHE A 58 29.62 30.76 4.46
N ARG A 59 30.22 31.18 3.34
CA ARG A 59 29.74 30.79 1.99
C ARG A 59 29.88 29.28 1.75
N TRP A 60 31.01 28.70 2.14
CA TRP A 60 31.23 27.25 2.03
C TRP A 60 30.23 26.48 2.87
N LYS A 61 29.99 26.91 4.12
CA LYS A 61 29.00 26.29 5.02
C LYS A 61 27.60 26.35 4.45
N ALA A 62 27.18 27.52 3.96
CA ALA A 62 25.87 27.70 3.32
C ALA A 62 25.68 26.80 2.09
N ASN A 63 26.74 26.66 1.27
CA ASN A 63 26.70 25.75 0.12
C ASN A 63 26.60 24.26 0.55
N CYS A 64 27.33 23.85 1.59
CA CYS A 64 27.22 22.49 2.11
C CYS A 64 25.81 22.19 2.62
N GLU A 65 25.21 23.11 3.38
CA GLU A 65 23.84 22.96 3.89
C GLU A 65 22.81 22.93 2.73
N ALA A 66 23.02 23.73 1.69
CA ALA A 66 22.16 23.72 0.50
C ALA A 66 22.23 22.39 -0.26
N ILE A 67 23.45 21.86 -0.46
CA ILE A 67 23.66 20.55 -1.10
C ILE A 67 23.01 19.44 -0.26
N GLU A 68 23.16 19.47 1.06
CA GLU A 68 22.59 18.46 1.95
C GLU A 68 21.05 18.43 1.90
N ARG A 69 20.42 19.64 1.80
CA ARG A 69 18.97 19.75 1.60
C ARG A 69 18.54 19.14 0.26
N VAL A 70 19.21 19.52 -0.83
CA VAL A 70 18.88 18.99 -2.17
C VAL A 70 19.04 17.48 -2.24
N VAL A 71 20.07 16.91 -1.60
CA VAL A 71 20.25 15.46 -1.54
C VAL A 71 19.09 14.81 -0.80
N LYS A 72 18.71 15.36 0.37
CA LYS A 72 17.59 14.84 1.16
C LYS A 72 16.25 14.92 0.42
N ASP A 73 15.99 16.05 -0.26
CA ASP A 73 14.78 16.25 -1.05
C ASP A 73 14.71 15.25 -2.22
N ASN A 74 15.87 14.99 -2.88
CA ASN A 74 15.95 13.99 -3.94
C ASN A 74 15.70 12.55 -3.42
N GLU A 75 16.25 12.20 -2.27
CA GLU A 75 16.00 10.88 -1.66
C GLU A 75 14.51 10.69 -1.31
N GLU A 76 13.87 11.73 -0.79
CA GLU A 76 12.44 11.69 -0.48
C GLU A 76 11.58 11.59 -1.77
N LEU A 77 11.96 12.32 -2.81
CA LEU A 77 11.28 12.27 -4.10
C LEU A 77 11.43 10.90 -4.77
N GLN A 78 12.63 10.29 -4.70
CA GLN A 78 12.85 8.94 -5.21
C GLN A 78 11.98 7.90 -4.49
N LYS A 79 11.88 7.98 -3.15
CA LYS A 79 10.99 7.09 -2.38
C LYS A 79 9.53 7.23 -2.78
N LYS A 80 9.05 8.46 -3.01
CA LYS A 80 7.68 8.70 -3.48
C LYS A 80 7.45 8.11 -4.89
N LEU A 81 8.41 8.26 -5.78
CA LEU A 81 8.37 7.69 -7.13
C LEU A 81 8.35 6.16 -7.10
N GLU A 82 9.17 5.53 -6.26
CA GLU A 82 9.16 4.07 -6.09
C GLU A 82 7.81 3.57 -5.56
N GLN A 83 7.22 4.26 -4.58
CA GLN A 83 5.89 3.92 -4.07
C GLN A 83 4.80 4.05 -5.14
N GLN A 84 4.83 5.11 -5.95
CA GLN A 84 3.90 5.28 -7.07
C GLN A 84 4.05 4.16 -8.11
N ASN A 85 5.29 3.84 -8.50
CA ASN A 85 5.55 2.78 -9.47
C ASN A 85 5.10 1.40 -8.96
N LEU A 86 5.22 1.13 -7.66
CA LEU A 86 4.71 -0.11 -7.06
C LEU A 86 3.17 -0.16 -7.14
N ALA A 87 2.49 0.92 -6.74
CA ALA A 87 1.03 1.00 -6.81
C ALA A 87 0.50 0.88 -8.25
N GLU A 88 1.20 1.45 -9.23
CA GLU A 88 0.85 1.35 -10.64
C GLU A 88 0.99 -0.09 -11.16
N ARG A 89 2.08 -0.78 -10.83
CA ARG A 89 2.28 -2.21 -11.17
C ARG A 89 1.22 -3.11 -10.53
N GLU A 90 0.89 -2.88 -9.27
CA GLU A 90 -0.19 -3.61 -8.61
C GLU A 90 -1.53 -3.42 -9.33
N MET A 91 -1.83 -2.20 -9.77
CA MET A 91 -3.04 -1.91 -10.55
C MET A 91 -3.03 -2.63 -11.91
N GLU A 92 -1.91 -2.62 -12.63
CA GLU A 92 -1.78 -3.33 -13.91
C GLU A 92 -1.99 -4.84 -13.75
N ASP A 93 -1.42 -5.43 -12.71
CA ASP A 93 -1.59 -6.86 -12.42
C ASP A 93 -3.03 -7.21 -12.08
N ILE A 94 -3.71 -6.36 -11.32
CA ILE A 94 -5.14 -6.48 -11.03
C ILE A 94 -5.96 -6.42 -12.32
N ILE A 95 -5.76 -5.45 -13.17
CA ILE A 95 -6.47 -5.30 -14.43
C ILE A 95 -6.24 -6.53 -15.33
N ARG A 96 -5.03 -7.07 -15.33
CA ARG A 96 -4.69 -8.29 -16.10
C ARG A 96 -5.48 -9.50 -15.61
N VAL A 97 -5.44 -9.79 -14.30
CA VAL A 97 -6.21 -10.88 -13.69
C VAL A 97 -7.69 -10.74 -13.97
N TRP A 98 -8.22 -9.55 -13.86
CA TRP A 98 -9.62 -9.22 -14.08
C TRP A 98 -10.07 -9.37 -15.53
N SER A 99 -9.30 -8.87 -16.45
CA SER A 99 -9.58 -9.04 -17.87
C SER A 99 -9.68 -10.52 -18.22
N HIS A 100 -8.83 -11.36 -17.61
CA HIS A 100 -8.90 -12.81 -17.78
C HIS A 100 -10.17 -13.42 -17.17
N GLN A 101 -10.55 -12.97 -15.97
CA GLN A 101 -11.73 -13.52 -15.27
C GLN A 101 -13.06 -13.09 -15.89
N MET A 102 -13.14 -11.90 -16.50
CA MET A 102 -14.32 -11.48 -17.24
C MET A 102 -14.50 -12.23 -18.57
N LYS A 103 -13.45 -12.73 -19.18
CA LYS A 103 -13.55 -13.55 -20.39
C LYS A 103 -14.33 -14.83 -20.19
N VAL A 104 -14.24 -15.46 -19.02
CA VAL A 104 -14.92 -16.74 -18.74
C VAL A 104 -16.44 -16.62 -18.79
N PRO A 105 -17.09 -15.73 -17.99
CA PRO A 105 -18.53 -15.55 -18.07
C PRO A 105 -19.00 -14.98 -19.41
N LEU A 106 -18.19 -14.13 -20.09
CA LEU A 106 -18.51 -13.64 -21.43
C LEU A 106 -18.53 -14.78 -22.45
N ALA A 107 -17.54 -15.68 -22.42
CA ALA A 107 -17.50 -16.85 -23.29
C ALA A 107 -18.68 -17.81 -23.01
N ALA A 108 -19.07 -17.97 -21.73
CA ALA A 108 -20.23 -18.77 -21.37
C ALA A 108 -21.53 -18.16 -21.93
N ILE A 109 -21.70 -16.85 -21.84
CA ILE A 109 -22.85 -16.11 -22.41
C ILE A 109 -22.86 -16.28 -23.94
N ASP A 110 -21.72 -16.08 -24.61
CA ASP A 110 -21.60 -16.25 -26.05
C ASP A 110 -21.99 -17.66 -26.50
N LEU A 111 -21.50 -18.70 -25.80
CA LEU A 111 -21.87 -20.09 -26.06
C LEU A 111 -23.38 -20.33 -25.90
N MET A 112 -24.01 -19.74 -24.87
CA MET A 112 -25.45 -19.85 -24.65
C MET A 112 -26.27 -19.18 -25.79
N THR A 113 -25.76 -18.11 -26.41
CA THR A 113 -26.41 -17.49 -27.57
C THR A 113 -26.40 -18.37 -28.82
N GLN A 114 -25.41 -19.28 -28.91
CA GLN A 114 -25.22 -20.21 -30.04
C GLN A 114 -25.94 -21.55 -29.85
N THR A 115 -26.39 -21.83 -28.63
CA THR A 115 -27.04 -23.10 -28.26
C THR A 115 -28.47 -22.84 -27.74
N GLN A 116 -28.78 -23.40 -26.58
CA GLN A 116 -30.04 -23.14 -25.87
C GLN A 116 -29.81 -22.21 -24.68
N VAL A 117 -30.53 -21.09 -24.64
CA VAL A 117 -30.41 -20.14 -23.55
C VAL A 117 -31.07 -20.69 -22.29
N ASN A 118 -30.25 -20.95 -21.27
CA ASN A 118 -30.72 -21.20 -19.92
C ASN A 118 -30.78 -19.88 -19.16
N SER A 119 -32.01 -19.40 -18.89
CA SER A 119 -32.24 -18.10 -18.25
C SER A 119 -31.61 -17.99 -16.86
N GLU A 120 -31.56 -19.07 -16.10
CA GLU A 120 -30.96 -19.08 -14.75
C GLU A 120 -29.44 -19.01 -14.81
N GLU A 121 -28.84 -19.80 -15.68
CA GLU A 121 -27.39 -19.77 -15.91
C GLU A 121 -26.94 -18.42 -16.48
N LEU A 122 -27.70 -17.83 -17.41
CA LEU A 122 -27.44 -16.49 -17.94
C LEU A 122 -27.42 -15.44 -16.83
N LYS A 123 -28.42 -15.47 -15.92
CA LYS A 123 -28.45 -14.58 -14.76
C LYS A 123 -27.22 -14.74 -13.84
N ASN A 124 -26.78 -15.98 -13.64
CA ASN A 124 -25.58 -16.25 -12.83
C ASN A 124 -24.30 -15.69 -13.48
N GLN A 125 -24.18 -15.78 -14.82
CA GLN A 125 -23.03 -15.23 -15.53
C GLN A 125 -23.04 -13.69 -15.50
N VAL A 126 -24.19 -13.05 -15.69
CA VAL A 126 -24.36 -11.59 -15.58
C VAL A 126 -24.03 -11.12 -14.16
N PHE A 127 -24.57 -11.79 -13.13
CA PHE A 127 -24.26 -11.48 -11.72
C PHE A 127 -22.74 -11.56 -11.44
N SER A 128 -22.06 -12.56 -12.01
CA SER A 128 -20.61 -12.70 -11.85
C SER A 128 -19.86 -11.53 -12.48
N LEU A 129 -20.25 -11.09 -13.68
CA LEU A 129 -19.68 -9.92 -14.35
C LEU A 129 -19.90 -8.61 -13.57
N GLU A 130 -21.13 -8.39 -13.07
CA GLU A 130 -21.44 -7.23 -12.24
C GLU A 130 -20.60 -7.20 -10.96
N ASN A 131 -20.43 -8.36 -10.32
CA ASN A 131 -19.59 -8.48 -9.13
C ASN A 131 -18.11 -8.19 -9.42
N TYR A 132 -17.59 -8.69 -10.54
CA TYR A 132 -16.24 -8.36 -10.97
C TYR A 132 -16.06 -6.86 -11.24
N LEU A 133 -16.97 -6.23 -11.94
CA LEU A 133 -16.92 -4.80 -12.21
C LEU A 133 -16.98 -3.98 -10.91
N LYS A 134 -17.88 -4.37 -9.99
CA LYS A 134 -18.01 -3.71 -8.69
C LYS A 134 -16.69 -3.78 -7.90
N ILE A 135 -16.07 -4.94 -7.80
CA ILE A 135 -14.79 -5.14 -7.15
C ILE A 135 -13.70 -4.18 -7.74
N LEU A 136 -13.57 -3.99 -9.07
CA LEU A 136 -12.62 -3.09 -9.71
C LEU A 136 -12.86 -1.64 -9.32
N LEU A 137 -14.06 -1.21 -9.45
CA LEU A 137 -14.42 0.15 -9.13
C LEU A 137 -14.16 0.49 -7.66
N GLU A 138 -14.45 -0.45 -6.75
CA GLU A 138 -14.20 -0.24 -5.34
C GLU A 138 -12.69 -0.33 -5.01
N TYR A 139 -11.93 -1.22 -5.68
CA TYR A 139 -10.49 -1.23 -5.55
C TYR A 139 -9.83 0.10 -6.00
N GLN A 140 -10.27 0.65 -7.14
CA GLN A 140 -9.81 1.96 -7.58
C GLN A 140 -10.14 3.07 -6.58
N ARG A 141 -11.33 3.00 -5.96
CA ARG A 141 -11.75 3.99 -4.96
C ARG A 141 -10.94 3.91 -3.67
N ILE A 142 -10.67 2.70 -3.17
CA ILE A 142 -9.96 2.54 -1.90
C ILE A 142 -8.48 2.93 -1.99
N ASN A 143 -7.88 2.82 -3.17
CA ASN A 143 -6.50 3.22 -3.42
C ASN A 143 -6.33 4.73 -3.71
N ASN A 144 -7.43 5.42 -4.07
CA ASN A 144 -7.40 6.86 -4.18
C ASN A 144 -7.31 7.49 -2.78
N LEU A 145 -6.32 8.36 -2.58
CA LEU A 145 -6.02 9.07 -1.32
C LEU A 145 -7.19 9.90 -0.76
N ALA A 146 -8.24 10.11 -1.54
CA ALA A 146 -9.43 10.89 -1.21
C ALA A 146 -10.65 10.03 -0.78
N THR A 147 -10.45 8.81 -0.29
CA THR A 147 -11.56 7.98 0.19
C THR A 147 -12.03 8.52 1.54
N ASP A 148 -13.11 9.31 1.53
CA ASP A 148 -13.79 9.77 2.74
C ASP A 148 -14.61 8.64 3.34
N PHE A 149 -14.11 8.02 4.41
CA PHE A 149 -14.85 7.06 5.21
C PHE A 149 -15.91 7.79 6.04
N ARG A 150 -17.15 7.28 6.02
CA ARG A 150 -18.25 7.77 6.86
C ARG A 150 -18.51 6.81 8.00
N PHE A 151 -17.92 7.09 9.15
CA PHE A 151 -18.11 6.25 10.33
C PHE A 151 -19.47 6.52 10.98
N GLU A 152 -20.26 5.45 11.12
CA GLU A 152 -21.55 5.44 11.76
C GLU A 152 -21.75 4.15 12.58
N LYS A 153 -22.83 4.11 13.40
CA LYS A 153 -23.18 2.88 14.13
C LYS A 153 -23.80 1.88 13.19
N VAL A 154 -23.10 0.82 12.88
CA VAL A 154 -23.49 -0.26 11.97
C VAL A 154 -23.93 -1.48 12.77
N SER A 155 -25.13 -2.00 12.52
CA SER A 155 -25.57 -3.30 13.03
C SER A 155 -25.00 -4.42 12.15
N MET A 156 -24.10 -5.20 12.70
CA MET A 156 -23.47 -6.32 11.99
C MET A 156 -24.50 -7.39 11.58
N ALA A 157 -25.49 -7.65 12.43
CA ALA A 157 -26.53 -8.63 12.10
C ALA A 157 -27.42 -8.16 10.94
N SER A 158 -27.77 -6.87 10.90
CA SER A 158 -28.56 -6.31 9.78
C SER A 158 -27.77 -6.37 8.48
N LEU A 159 -26.51 -5.97 8.51
CA LEU A 159 -25.61 -6.02 7.35
C LEU A 159 -25.47 -7.44 6.80
N VAL A 160 -25.21 -8.42 7.67
CA VAL A 160 -25.08 -9.83 7.28
C VAL A 160 -26.39 -10.39 6.70
N LYS A 161 -27.55 -10.06 7.31
CA LYS A 161 -28.88 -10.50 6.80
C LYS A 161 -29.16 -9.93 5.40
N GLU A 162 -28.81 -8.69 5.13
CA GLU A 162 -28.95 -8.09 3.79
C GLU A 162 -28.07 -8.82 2.76
N LEU A 163 -26.82 -9.12 3.11
CA LEU A 163 -25.92 -9.86 2.24
C LEU A 163 -26.43 -11.30 1.98
N VAL A 164 -26.85 -12.01 3.01
CA VAL A 164 -27.43 -13.36 2.85
C VAL A 164 -28.67 -13.32 1.95
N LYS A 165 -29.55 -12.33 2.09
CA LYS A 165 -30.71 -12.15 1.21
C LYS A 165 -30.28 -11.93 -0.25
N LYS A 166 -29.22 -11.16 -0.49
CA LYS A 166 -28.67 -10.96 -1.83
C LYS A 166 -28.17 -12.26 -2.48
N TYR A 167 -27.61 -13.18 -1.69
CA TYR A 167 -27.10 -14.48 -2.17
C TYR A 167 -28.11 -15.63 -2.04
N SER A 168 -29.39 -15.36 -1.71
CA SER A 168 -30.42 -16.36 -1.45
C SER A 168 -30.60 -17.38 -2.58
N SER A 169 -30.54 -16.95 -3.85
CA SER A 169 -30.64 -17.82 -5.01
C SER A 169 -29.54 -18.90 -5.02
N PHE A 170 -28.31 -18.55 -4.65
CA PHE A 170 -27.20 -19.50 -4.59
C PHE A 170 -27.35 -20.48 -3.42
N PHE A 171 -27.86 -20.05 -2.27
CA PHE A 171 -28.17 -20.93 -1.14
C PHE A 171 -29.23 -21.96 -1.51
N ILE A 172 -30.32 -21.51 -2.19
CA ILE A 172 -31.41 -22.39 -2.64
C ILE A 172 -30.90 -23.36 -3.71
N GLN A 173 -30.21 -22.89 -4.74
CA GLN A 173 -29.70 -23.72 -5.83
C GLN A 173 -28.75 -24.81 -5.36
N LYS A 174 -27.91 -24.50 -4.38
CA LYS A 174 -26.94 -25.46 -3.81
C LYS A 174 -27.49 -26.25 -2.62
N ASN A 175 -28.72 -25.98 -2.18
CA ASN A 175 -29.33 -26.57 -0.98
C ASN A 175 -28.46 -26.41 0.28
N LEU A 176 -27.88 -25.20 0.48
CA LEU A 176 -27.02 -24.89 1.63
C LEU A 176 -27.87 -24.32 2.77
N SER A 177 -27.58 -24.80 4.00
CA SER A 177 -28.13 -24.19 5.21
C SER A 177 -27.39 -22.89 5.56
N ILE A 178 -28.10 -21.95 6.18
CA ILE A 178 -27.54 -20.70 6.71
C ILE A 178 -28.08 -20.43 8.10
N GLN A 179 -27.20 -20.15 9.05
CA GLN A 179 -27.55 -19.76 10.43
C GLN A 179 -26.83 -18.46 10.75
N ILE A 180 -27.54 -17.51 11.35
CA ILE A 180 -27.01 -16.22 11.80
C ILE A 180 -27.38 -16.07 13.26
N GLU A 181 -26.36 -15.93 14.12
CA GLU A 181 -26.52 -15.85 15.57
C GLU A 181 -25.84 -14.60 16.14
N GLY A 182 -26.51 -13.90 17.03
CA GLY A 182 -25.95 -12.79 17.78
C GLY A 182 -26.13 -11.43 17.13
N GLU A 183 -25.53 -10.42 17.77
CA GLU A 183 -25.62 -8.99 17.40
C GLU A 183 -24.34 -8.27 17.83
N TRP A 184 -23.96 -7.26 17.03
CA TRP A 184 -22.85 -6.37 17.34
C TRP A 184 -23.08 -5.03 16.68
N LEU A 185 -23.07 -3.96 17.47
CA LEU A 185 -23.09 -2.58 16.99
C LEU A 185 -21.65 -2.05 16.99
N VAL A 186 -21.12 -1.77 15.81
CA VAL A 186 -19.74 -1.29 15.63
C VAL A 186 -19.73 0.07 14.97
N ASN A 187 -18.80 0.93 15.35
CA ASN A 187 -18.57 2.20 14.66
C ASN A 187 -17.68 1.95 13.45
N SER A 188 -18.25 2.06 12.24
CA SER A 188 -17.56 1.76 10.97
C SER A 188 -18.24 2.43 9.79
N ASP A 189 -17.62 2.35 8.61
CA ASP A 189 -18.28 2.70 7.36
C ASP A 189 -19.10 1.50 6.84
N GLN A 190 -20.43 1.65 6.83
CA GLN A 190 -21.35 0.57 6.46
C GLN A 190 -21.08 0.03 5.04
N ARG A 191 -20.79 0.90 4.09
CA ARG A 191 -20.57 0.53 2.70
C ARG A 191 -19.31 -0.31 2.53
N TRP A 192 -18.19 0.14 3.10
CA TRP A 192 -16.90 -0.53 3.00
C TRP A 192 -16.89 -1.85 3.79
N LEU A 193 -17.48 -1.83 5.00
CA LEU A 193 -17.63 -3.03 5.81
C LEU A 193 -18.50 -4.07 5.11
N SER A 194 -19.63 -3.64 4.51
CA SER A 194 -20.50 -4.52 3.72
C SER A 194 -19.75 -5.17 2.56
N LEU A 195 -18.91 -4.41 1.85
CA LEU A 195 -18.12 -4.94 0.75
C LEU A 195 -17.11 -6.00 1.21
N ALA A 196 -16.40 -5.74 2.31
CA ALA A 196 -15.45 -6.72 2.86
C ALA A 196 -16.14 -8.02 3.27
N VAL A 197 -17.24 -7.92 4.04
CA VAL A 197 -18.02 -9.08 4.49
C VAL A 197 -18.67 -9.81 3.30
N GLU A 198 -19.11 -9.08 2.27
CA GLU A 198 -19.65 -9.66 1.05
C GLU A 198 -18.64 -10.56 0.33
N GLN A 199 -17.38 -10.15 0.23
CA GLN A 199 -16.34 -10.98 -0.39
C GLN A 199 -16.08 -12.27 0.40
N LEU A 200 -16.10 -12.21 1.72
CA LEU A 200 -15.93 -13.38 2.57
C LEU A 200 -17.12 -14.34 2.46
N LEU A 201 -18.35 -13.82 2.47
CA LEU A 201 -19.56 -14.62 2.29
C LEU A 201 -19.61 -15.24 0.88
N ASN A 202 -19.23 -14.50 -0.15
CA ASN A 202 -19.15 -15.03 -1.52
C ASN A 202 -18.17 -16.20 -1.62
N ASN A 203 -17.01 -16.10 -0.96
CA ASN A 203 -16.06 -17.21 -0.91
C ASN A 203 -16.66 -18.42 -0.18
N ALA A 204 -17.30 -18.23 0.97
CA ALA A 204 -17.96 -19.31 1.70
C ALA A 204 -19.02 -20.03 0.84
N VAL A 205 -19.93 -19.28 0.18
CA VAL A 205 -20.94 -19.83 -0.72
C VAL A 205 -20.32 -20.54 -1.92
N LYS A 206 -19.26 -19.98 -2.50
CA LYS A 206 -18.59 -20.51 -3.68
C LYS A 206 -17.95 -21.86 -3.43
N TYR A 207 -17.24 -22.02 -2.32
CA TYR A 207 -16.43 -23.20 -2.01
C TYR A 207 -17.18 -24.26 -1.17
N THR A 208 -18.41 -23.97 -0.74
CA THR A 208 -19.29 -24.95 -0.10
C THR A 208 -20.18 -25.61 -1.15
N LYS A 209 -20.10 -26.95 -1.25
CA LYS A 209 -20.93 -27.74 -2.16
C LYS A 209 -22.12 -28.35 -1.43
N GLU A 210 -21.93 -28.80 -0.21
CA GLU A 210 -22.91 -29.45 0.66
C GLU A 210 -22.75 -28.96 2.11
N GLY A 211 -23.82 -29.01 2.89
CA GLY A 211 -23.84 -28.55 4.27
C GLY A 211 -24.33 -27.11 4.42
N GLY A 212 -23.51 -26.21 4.96
CA GLY A 212 -23.97 -24.85 5.21
C GLY A 212 -22.93 -23.86 5.71
N ILE A 213 -23.44 -22.67 6.02
CA ILE A 213 -22.64 -21.55 6.53
C ILE A 213 -23.23 -21.12 7.88
N LEU A 214 -22.38 -20.99 8.88
CA LEU A 214 -22.71 -20.50 10.21
C LEU A 214 -22.04 -19.15 10.43
N ILE A 215 -22.82 -18.12 10.75
CA ILE A 215 -22.34 -16.78 11.05
C ILE A 215 -22.61 -16.47 12.50
N LYS A 216 -21.55 -16.32 13.31
CA LYS A 216 -21.63 -15.95 14.72
C LYS A 216 -21.18 -14.52 14.91
N ILE A 217 -22.00 -13.74 15.58
CA ILE A 217 -21.77 -12.32 15.85
C ILE A 217 -21.72 -12.12 17.35
N LYS A 218 -20.60 -11.62 17.87
CA LYS A 218 -20.43 -11.21 19.26
C LYS A 218 -19.85 -9.81 19.28
N THR A 219 -20.00 -9.12 20.39
CA THR A 219 -19.35 -7.82 20.57
C THR A 219 -17.84 -7.94 20.36
N GLY A 220 -17.30 -7.20 19.42
CA GLY A 220 -15.88 -7.24 19.04
C GLY A 220 -15.51 -8.34 18.03
N GLU A 221 -16.44 -9.23 17.64
CA GLU A 221 -16.10 -10.39 16.81
C GLU A 221 -17.22 -10.79 15.84
N LEU A 222 -16.88 -11.01 14.57
CA LEU A 222 -17.73 -11.67 13.56
C LEU A 222 -17.00 -12.90 13.04
N ILE A 223 -17.64 -14.07 13.11
CA ILE A 223 -17.11 -15.34 12.59
C ILE A 223 -18.02 -15.81 11.45
N ILE A 224 -17.42 -16.11 10.30
CA ILE A 224 -18.07 -16.76 9.15
C ILE A 224 -17.42 -18.12 8.99
N GLN A 225 -18.17 -19.18 9.26
CA GLN A 225 -17.72 -20.56 9.17
C GLN A 225 -18.49 -21.30 8.09
N ASP A 226 -17.80 -21.95 7.17
CA ASP A 226 -18.38 -22.80 6.13
C ASP A 226 -17.96 -24.26 6.30
N SER A 227 -18.75 -25.18 5.71
CA SER A 227 -18.47 -26.62 5.64
C SER A 227 -17.89 -27.03 4.28
N GLY A 228 -17.15 -26.12 3.65
CA GLY A 228 -16.62 -26.31 2.30
C GLY A 228 -15.38 -27.20 2.22
N ILE A 229 -14.68 -27.11 1.11
CA ILE A 229 -13.52 -27.98 0.80
C ILE A 229 -12.30 -27.70 1.68
N GLY A 230 -12.26 -26.56 2.41
CA GLY A 230 -11.10 -26.13 3.17
C GLY A 230 -9.91 -25.72 2.32
N ILE A 231 -8.81 -25.33 3.00
CA ILE A 231 -7.60 -24.81 2.40
C ILE A 231 -6.38 -25.53 2.97
N LEU A 232 -5.36 -25.74 2.15
CA LEU A 232 -4.08 -26.30 2.58
C LEU A 232 -3.39 -25.37 3.59
N LYS A 233 -2.81 -25.92 4.67
CA LYS A 233 -2.09 -25.13 5.69
C LYS A 233 -0.97 -24.28 5.09
N GLU A 234 -0.31 -24.77 4.04
CA GLU A 234 0.75 -24.08 3.30
C GLU A 234 0.26 -22.83 2.54
N ASP A 235 -1.03 -22.84 2.12
CA ASP A 235 -1.66 -21.74 1.39
C ASP A 235 -2.19 -20.63 2.33
N LEU A 236 -2.49 -20.93 3.61
CA LEU A 236 -3.09 -19.99 4.56
C LEU A 236 -2.34 -18.64 4.70
N PRO A 237 -1.01 -18.61 4.84
CA PRO A 237 -0.27 -17.35 4.99
C PRO A 237 -0.38 -16.44 3.75
N ARG A 238 -0.64 -17.05 2.59
CA ARG A 238 -0.65 -16.38 1.28
C ARG A 238 -2.03 -15.97 0.79
N LEU A 239 -3.10 -16.32 1.52
CA LEU A 239 -4.48 -16.03 1.09
C LEU A 239 -4.79 -14.56 0.91
N PHE A 240 -4.06 -13.70 1.61
CA PHE A 240 -4.19 -12.26 1.51
C PHE A 240 -3.22 -11.63 0.51
N GLU A 241 -2.35 -12.42 -0.15
CA GLU A 241 -1.50 -11.94 -1.23
C GLU A 241 -2.35 -11.64 -2.47
N HIS A 242 -1.99 -10.58 -3.17
CA HIS A 242 -2.65 -10.15 -4.39
C HIS A 242 -2.63 -11.26 -5.46
N GLY A 243 -3.81 -11.61 -5.99
CA GLY A 243 -3.95 -12.60 -7.06
C GLY A 243 -3.66 -14.07 -6.67
N PHE A 244 -3.45 -14.35 -5.39
CA PHE A 244 -3.22 -15.71 -4.92
C PHE A 244 -4.51 -16.53 -4.96
N THR A 245 -4.49 -17.67 -5.64
CA THR A 245 -5.69 -18.53 -5.83
C THR A 245 -5.61 -19.89 -5.15
N GLY A 246 -4.52 -20.21 -4.47
CA GLY A 246 -4.31 -21.51 -3.81
C GLY A 246 -4.46 -22.72 -4.75
N TYR A 247 -4.27 -23.91 -4.22
CA TYR A 247 -4.40 -25.18 -4.96
C TYR A 247 -5.82 -25.37 -5.56
N ASN A 248 -6.85 -25.11 -4.76
CA ASN A 248 -8.25 -25.28 -5.16
C ASN A 248 -8.71 -24.29 -6.22
N GLY A 249 -8.18 -23.07 -6.18
CA GLY A 249 -8.50 -22.02 -7.17
C GLY A 249 -7.90 -22.29 -8.55
N ARG A 250 -6.73 -22.92 -8.59
CA ARG A 250 -6.07 -23.32 -9.86
C ARG A 250 -6.80 -24.47 -10.54
N ILE A 251 -7.29 -25.45 -9.80
CA ILE A 251 -8.03 -26.59 -10.35
C ILE A 251 -9.39 -26.16 -10.90
N GLN A 252 -10.10 -25.26 -10.22
CA GLN A 252 -11.46 -24.88 -10.61
C GLN A 252 -11.51 -23.73 -11.61
N GLN A 253 -10.37 -23.07 -11.92
CA GLN A 253 -10.26 -21.91 -12.83
C GLN A 253 -11.27 -20.75 -12.53
N LYS A 254 -11.90 -20.74 -11.35
CA LYS A 254 -13.05 -19.87 -10.99
C LYS A 254 -12.72 -18.79 -9.98
N SER A 255 -11.44 -18.60 -9.58
CA SER A 255 -11.10 -17.63 -8.55
C SER A 255 -10.09 -16.58 -9.00
N THR A 256 -10.36 -15.32 -8.67
CA THR A 256 -9.49 -14.19 -9.01
C THR A 256 -8.33 -14.02 -8.04
N GLY A 257 -8.41 -14.62 -6.83
CA GLY A 257 -7.50 -14.34 -5.72
C GLY A 257 -7.61 -12.92 -5.15
N LEU A 258 -8.63 -12.15 -5.58
CA LEU A 258 -8.79 -10.75 -5.18
C LEU A 258 -9.73 -10.57 -3.99
N GLY A 259 -10.63 -11.51 -3.72
CA GLY A 259 -11.66 -11.37 -2.68
C GLY A 259 -11.05 -11.22 -1.28
N PHE A 260 -10.15 -12.12 -0.88
CA PHE A 260 -9.47 -12.04 0.42
C PHE A 260 -8.52 -10.84 0.50
N TYR A 261 -7.78 -10.55 -0.56
CA TYR A 261 -6.91 -9.38 -0.63
C TYR A 261 -7.70 -8.07 -0.43
N LEU A 262 -8.81 -7.89 -1.15
CA LEU A 262 -9.66 -6.70 -1.02
C LEU A 262 -10.31 -6.63 0.37
N SER A 263 -10.80 -7.76 0.91
CA SER A 263 -11.34 -7.78 2.27
C SER A 263 -10.32 -7.34 3.30
N LYS A 264 -9.08 -7.85 3.23
CA LYS A 264 -7.98 -7.45 4.11
C LYS A 264 -7.67 -5.97 3.98
N LEU A 265 -7.53 -5.46 2.75
CA LEU A 265 -7.24 -4.06 2.48
C LEU A 265 -8.30 -3.11 3.07
N ILE A 266 -9.59 -3.47 2.92
CA ILE A 266 -10.70 -2.69 3.47
C ILE A 266 -10.70 -2.75 5.00
N LEU A 267 -10.59 -3.95 5.56
CA LEU A 267 -10.65 -4.17 7.00
C LEU A 267 -9.50 -3.48 7.72
N ASP A 268 -8.28 -3.50 7.18
CA ASP A 268 -7.13 -2.77 7.71
C ASP A 268 -7.39 -1.26 7.78
N LYS A 269 -8.00 -0.68 6.71
CA LYS A 269 -8.35 0.75 6.68
C LYS A 269 -9.49 1.11 7.64
N LEU A 270 -10.36 0.16 7.99
CA LEU A 270 -11.43 0.31 8.97
C LEU A 270 -11.01 -0.08 10.40
N GLU A 271 -9.73 -0.43 10.59
CA GLU A 271 -9.13 -0.83 11.87
C GLU A 271 -9.74 -2.13 12.44
N PHE A 272 -10.01 -3.11 11.55
CA PHE A 272 -10.37 -4.47 11.91
C PHE A 272 -9.20 -5.41 11.64
N GLU A 273 -9.07 -6.41 12.49
CA GLU A 273 -8.18 -7.54 12.24
C GLU A 273 -8.95 -8.69 11.58
N ILE A 274 -8.30 -9.45 10.70
CA ILE A 274 -8.86 -10.64 10.06
C ILE A 274 -7.93 -11.82 10.26
N SER A 275 -8.50 -12.96 10.67
CA SER A 275 -7.79 -14.22 10.79
C SER A 275 -8.57 -15.35 10.13
N ILE A 276 -7.86 -16.38 9.65
CA ILE A 276 -8.44 -17.52 8.95
C ILE A 276 -7.91 -18.80 9.58
N ASN A 277 -8.83 -19.72 9.85
CA ASN A 277 -8.52 -21.09 10.23
C ASN A 277 -9.23 -22.04 9.26
N SER A 278 -8.52 -23.02 8.71
CA SER A 278 -9.08 -23.96 7.76
C SER A 278 -8.34 -25.29 7.79
N GLU A 279 -9.08 -26.35 7.50
CA GLU A 279 -8.56 -27.69 7.31
C GLU A 279 -9.26 -28.34 6.12
N ILE A 280 -8.49 -29.05 5.30
CA ILE A 280 -9.03 -29.72 4.11
C ILE A 280 -10.14 -30.70 4.50
N GLY A 281 -11.28 -30.57 3.84
CA GLY A 281 -12.47 -31.36 4.05
C GLY A 281 -13.36 -30.95 5.24
N ASN A 282 -12.88 -30.03 6.09
CA ASN A 282 -13.59 -29.51 7.26
C ASN A 282 -14.06 -28.06 7.12
N GLY A 283 -13.85 -27.45 5.94
CA GLY A 283 -14.25 -26.09 5.66
C GLY A 283 -13.27 -25.04 6.16
N MET A 284 -13.77 -23.81 6.29
CA MET A 284 -13.02 -22.65 6.70
C MET A 284 -13.78 -21.81 7.70
N SER A 285 -13.06 -21.19 8.62
CA SER A 285 -13.56 -20.17 9.55
C SER A 285 -12.78 -18.89 9.37
N VAL A 286 -13.47 -17.81 9.00
CA VAL A 286 -12.92 -16.47 8.93
C VAL A 286 -13.42 -15.68 10.11
N THR A 287 -12.51 -15.08 10.87
CA THR A 287 -12.82 -14.27 12.05
C THR A 287 -12.38 -12.83 11.79
N ILE A 288 -13.28 -11.89 12.01
CA ILE A 288 -13.01 -10.45 11.95
C ILE A 288 -13.18 -9.90 13.36
N THR A 289 -12.18 -9.17 13.87
CA THR A 289 -12.22 -8.58 15.21
C THR A 289 -11.96 -7.08 15.15
N LYS A 290 -12.56 -6.33 16.08
CA LYS A 290 -12.25 -4.92 16.34
C LYS A 290 -12.36 -4.66 17.84
N GLU A 291 -11.32 -4.05 18.41
CA GLU A 291 -11.29 -3.62 19.81
C GLU A 291 -12.22 -2.43 20.09
#